data_3748ab8c87778d07aefa13bb326a1d7d
#
_entry.id   3748ab8c87778d07aefa13bb326a1d7d
#
_cell.length_a   1.000
_cell.length_b   1.000
_cell.length_c   1.000
_cell.angle_alpha   90.00
_cell.angle_beta   90.00
_cell.angle_gamma   90.00
#
_symmetry.space_group_name_H-M   'P 1'
#
loop_
_entity.id
_entity.type
_entity.pdbx_description
1 polymer ?
#
loop_
_entity_poly.entity_id
_entity_poly.type
_entity_poly.pdbx_seq_one_letter_code
_entity_poly.pdbx_strand_id
1 'polypeptide(L)'
;MIRAGVSLIVVLAAALTTGCGGDEGVGSSPTGPSSTTTTTVSSQPQPSCTPAAPGNLTVASVQGTVVTLTWSAVSGATEYLILVGSGPSSSNDLSTNTTQTNYTWTEKNGKHYARVQARFACGYSGSSNEVEFTIG
;
A
#
# COMPACT_ATOMS: atom_id res chain seq x y z
N MET A 1 24.36 27.79 -17.16
CA MET A 1 24.27 28.28 -15.76
C MET A 1 23.75 27.10 -14.91
N ILE A 2 24.64 26.52 -14.15
CA ILE A 2 24.38 25.33 -13.32
C ILE A 2 23.99 25.81 -11.91
N ARG A 3 22.85 25.41 -11.39
CA ARG A 3 22.52 25.60 -9.97
C ARG A 3 22.42 24.25 -9.29
N ALA A 4 23.45 23.95 -8.50
CA ALA A 4 23.46 22.83 -7.57
C ALA A 4 22.61 23.17 -6.33
N GLY A 5 21.64 22.33 -6.02
CA GLY A 5 20.86 22.36 -4.78
C GLY A 5 21.51 21.43 -3.76
N VAL A 6 21.99 21.99 -2.66
CA VAL A 6 22.60 21.27 -1.53
C VAL A 6 21.48 20.67 -0.67
N SER A 7 21.48 19.36 -0.52
CA SER A 7 20.59 18.63 0.39
C SER A 7 21.21 18.60 1.79
N LEU A 8 20.53 19.22 2.75
CA LEU A 8 20.95 19.24 4.15
C LEU A 8 20.40 17.99 4.87
N ILE A 9 21.30 17.07 5.23
CA ILE A 9 20.97 15.90 6.06
C ILE A 9 21.10 16.33 7.52
N VAL A 10 20.01 16.33 8.26
CA VAL A 10 19.99 16.50 9.71
C VAL A 10 20.08 15.13 10.36
N VAL A 11 21.21 14.82 10.96
CA VAL A 11 21.42 13.63 11.81
C VAL A 11 21.05 14.01 13.24
N LEU A 12 20.00 13.39 13.78
CA LEU A 12 19.63 13.53 15.19
C LEU A 12 20.28 12.40 16.00
N ALA A 13 21.24 12.73 16.84
CA ALA A 13 21.90 11.80 17.77
C ALA A 13 21.04 11.65 19.04
N ALA A 14 20.64 10.41 19.36
CA ALA A 14 20.01 10.08 20.63
C ALA A 14 21.09 9.71 21.66
N ALA A 15 21.10 10.41 22.78
CA ALA A 15 22.00 10.16 23.92
C ALA A 15 21.44 9.02 24.79
N LEU A 16 22.24 7.99 25.01
CA LEU A 16 22.02 6.97 26.03
C LEU A 16 22.51 7.50 27.40
N THR A 17 21.63 7.53 28.38
CA THR A 17 22.03 7.70 29.80
C THR A 17 22.01 6.36 30.50
N THR A 18 23.22 5.90 30.82
CA THR A 18 23.49 4.76 31.71
C THR A 18 23.36 5.27 33.15
N GLY A 19 22.39 4.77 33.90
CA GLY A 19 22.29 4.97 35.36
C GLY A 19 22.49 3.63 36.05
N CYS A 20 23.71 3.44 36.60
CA CYS A 20 24.02 2.37 37.54
C CYS A 20 23.97 2.95 38.94
N GLY A 21 23.13 2.39 39.82
CA GLY A 21 23.09 2.72 41.24
C GLY A 21 22.62 1.49 42.00
N GLY A 22 23.56 0.77 42.59
CA GLY A 22 23.26 -0.27 43.55
C GLY A 22 22.99 0.31 44.93
N ASP A 23 22.09 -0.28 45.68
CA ASP A 23 22.06 -0.21 47.13
C ASP A 23 21.45 -1.49 47.70
N GLU A 24 22.21 -2.09 48.62
CA GLU A 24 21.83 -3.28 49.35
C GLU A 24 21.01 -2.87 50.59
N GLY A 25 19.79 -3.38 50.71
CA GLY A 25 18.96 -3.19 51.89
C GLY A 25 18.26 -4.47 52.26
N VAL A 26 18.78 -5.19 53.26
CA VAL A 26 18.11 -6.34 53.90
C VAL A 26 16.94 -5.85 54.72
N GLY A 27 15.75 -6.44 54.51
CA GLY A 27 14.59 -6.12 55.35
C GLY A 27 13.31 -6.84 54.99
N SER A 28 13.02 -7.93 55.66
CA SER A 28 11.69 -8.46 56.09
C SER A 28 10.52 -8.39 55.10
N SER A 29 10.06 -9.57 54.72
CA SER A 29 8.71 -9.83 54.13
C SER A 29 7.57 -9.28 55.01
N PRO A 30 6.51 -8.75 54.37
CA PRO A 30 5.20 -9.13 54.75
C PRO A 30 4.44 -9.75 53.56
N THR A 31 3.84 -10.90 53.89
CA THR A 31 2.87 -11.61 53.11
C THR A 31 1.68 -10.72 52.80
N GLY A 32 1.60 -10.23 51.53
CA GLY A 32 0.40 -9.57 50.99
C GLY A 32 -0.12 -10.38 49.82
N PRO A 33 -1.43 -10.50 49.62
CA PRO A 33 -1.97 -11.27 48.52
C PRO A 33 -1.61 -10.58 47.19
N SER A 34 -0.88 -11.29 46.34
CA SER A 34 -0.65 -10.92 44.94
C SER A 34 -1.98 -10.79 44.21
N SER A 35 -2.46 -9.57 44.09
CA SER A 35 -3.51 -9.26 43.11
C SER A 35 -2.92 -9.38 41.71
N THR A 36 -3.03 -10.52 41.11
CA THR A 36 -2.75 -10.74 39.70
C THR A 36 -3.82 -9.97 38.91
N THR A 37 -3.50 -8.74 38.56
CA THR A 37 -4.33 -8.00 37.60
C THR A 37 -4.14 -8.69 36.26
N THR A 38 -5.01 -9.65 35.96
CA THR A 38 -5.11 -10.19 34.60
C THR A 38 -5.66 -9.09 33.72
N THR A 39 -4.75 -8.41 33.02
CA THR A 39 -5.13 -7.50 31.94
C THR A 39 -5.73 -8.36 30.83
N THR A 40 -7.05 -8.49 30.85
CA THR A 40 -7.80 -9.08 29.75
C THR A 40 -7.62 -8.14 28.57
N VAL A 41 -6.69 -8.47 27.67
CA VAL A 41 -6.61 -7.83 26.36
C VAL A 41 -7.90 -8.23 25.65
N SER A 42 -8.90 -7.36 25.70
CA SER A 42 -10.09 -7.48 24.86
C SER A 42 -9.63 -7.35 23.41
N SER A 43 -9.38 -8.47 22.76
CA SER A 43 -9.26 -8.51 21.32
C SER A 43 -10.64 -8.23 20.73
N GLN A 44 -10.93 -6.94 20.53
CA GLN A 44 -12.10 -6.52 19.75
C GLN A 44 -11.98 -7.19 18.38
N PRO A 45 -13.03 -7.88 17.90
CA PRO A 45 -12.99 -8.45 16.55
C PRO A 45 -12.70 -7.33 15.57
N GLN A 46 -11.53 -7.35 14.97
CA GLN A 46 -11.20 -6.46 13.86
C GLN A 46 -12.22 -6.78 12.76
N PRO A 47 -12.95 -5.80 12.24
CA PRO A 47 -13.88 -6.06 11.15
C PRO A 47 -13.10 -6.77 10.03
N SER A 48 -13.54 -7.97 9.68
CA SER A 48 -12.92 -8.75 8.63
C SER A 48 -13.15 -8.03 7.31
N CYS A 49 -12.13 -7.30 6.88
CA CYS A 49 -12.14 -6.64 5.58
C CYS A 49 -11.70 -7.65 4.53
N THR A 50 -12.62 -7.98 3.63
CA THR A 50 -12.32 -8.82 2.46
C THR A 50 -12.31 -7.94 1.22
N PRO A 51 -11.13 -7.47 0.77
CA PRO A 51 -11.03 -6.60 -0.39
C PRO A 51 -11.47 -7.31 -1.67
N ALA A 52 -12.56 -6.86 -2.29
CA ALA A 52 -13.02 -7.39 -3.57
C ALA A 52 -12.20 -6.82 -4.73
N ALA A 53 -11.81 -7.67 -5.68
CA ALA A 53 -11.11 -7.23 -6.89
C ALA A 53 -12.06 -6.48 -7.83
N PRO A 54 -11.56 -5.45 -8.56
CA PRO A 54 -12.33 -4.83 -9.63
C PRO A 54 -12.67 -5.84 -10.73
N GLY A 55 -13.86 -5.74 -11.27
CA GLY A 55 -14.30 -6.56 -12.42
C GLY A 55 -14.44 -5.72 -13.69
N ASN A 56 -14.66 -6.42 -14.81
CA ASN A 56 -14.96 -5.82 -16.11
C ASN A 56 -13.89 -4.79 -16.57
N LEU A 57 -12.62 -5.04 -16.27
CA LEU A 57 -11.56 -4.23 -16.85
C LEU A 57 -11.57 -4.41 -18.36
N THR A 58 -11.64 -3.31 -19.09
CA THR A 58 -11.63 -3.26 -20.56
C THR A 58 -10.78 -2.10 -21.07
N VAL A 59 -10.24 -2.27 -22.28
CA VAL A 59 -9.63 -1.18 -23.03
C VAL A 59 -10.75 -0.42 -23.73
N ALA A 60 -11.06 0.77 -23.23
CA ALA A 60 -12.13 1.60 -23.79
C ALA A 60 -11.73 2.23 -25.13
N SER A 61 -10.44 2.64 -25.25
CA SER A 61 -9.90 3.15 -26.51
C SER A 61 -8.37 3.06 -26.57
N VAL A 62 -7.86 2.94 -27.79
CA VAL A 62 -6.44 3.16 -28.16
C VAL A 62 -6.45 4.14 -29.32
N GLN A 63 -5.82 5.31 -29.16
CA GLN A 63 -5.73 6.37 -30.16
C GLN A 63 -4.28 6.81 -30.30
N GLY A 64 -3.59 6.28 -31.31
CA GLY A 64 -2.15 6.44 -31.43
C GLY A 64 -1.47 5.82 -30.20
N THR A 65 -0.76 6.63 -29.43
CA THR A 65 -0.10 6.22 -28.18
C THR A 65 -0.96 6.43 -26.93
N VAL A 66 -2.16 7.00 -27.05
CA VAL A 66 -3.05 7.27 -25.92
C VAL A 66 -3.98 6.09 -25.68
N VAL A 67 -3.98 5.55 -24.46
CA VAL A 67 -4.78 4.41 -24.02
C VAL A 67 -5.75 4.86 -22.93
N THR A 68 -6.97 4.37 -23.00
CA THR A 68 -7.98 4.55 -21.93
C THR A 68 -8.48 3.20 -21.47
N LEU A 69 -8.38 2.94 -20.17
CA LEU A 69 -8.99 1.80 -19.49
C LEU A 69 -10.24 2.22 -18.73
N THR A 70 -11.18 1.28 -18.57
CA THR A 70 -12.34 1.40 -17.69
C THR A 70 -12.59 0.10 -16.95
N TRP A 71 -13.16 0.19 -15.76
CA TRP A 71 -13.51 -0.97 -14.91
C TRP A 71 -14.73 -0.67 -14.04
N SER A 72 -15.29 -1.71 -13.43
CA SER A 72 -16.41 -1.55 -12.50
C SER A 72 -15.96 -1.01 -11.16
N ALA A 73 -16.74 -0.08 -10.60
CA ALA A 73 -16.52 0.41 -9.24
C ALA A 73 -16.67 -0.72 -8.21
N VAL A 74 -15.85 -0.69 -7.17
CA VAL A 74 -15.91 -1.63 -6.05
C VAL A 74 -16.37 -0.88 -4.79
N SER A 75 -17.43 -1.37 -4.18
CA SER A 75 -17.97 -0.77 -2.95
C SER A 75 -16.94 -0.80 -1.82
N GLY A 76 -16.70 0.34 -1.17
CA GLY A 76 -15.70 0.48 -0.10
C GLY A 76 -14.27 0.68 -0.58
N ALA A 77 -14.00 0.65 -1.88
CA ALA A 77 -12.70 1.03 -2.43
C ALA A 77 -12.49 2.55 -2.31
N THR A 78 -11.34 2.95 -1.84
CA THR A 78 -10.94 4.36 -1.72
C THR A 78 -10.11 4.84 -2.91
N GLU A 79 -9.47 3.90 -3.63
CA GLU A 79 -8.52 4.17 -4.69
C GLU A 79 -8.33 2.91 -5.55
N TYR A 80 -7.81 3.06 -6.75
CA TYR A 80 -7.44 1.96 -7.64
C TYR A 80 -5.98 2.09 -8.06
N LEU A 81 -5.24 0.99 -8.00
CA LEU A 81 -3.88 0.86 -8.50
C LEU A 81 -3.91 0.24 -9.89
N ILE A 82 -3.45 0.98 -10.87
CA ILE A 82 -3.30 0.54 -12.26
C ILE A 82 -1.88 -0.01 -12.44
N LEU A 83 -1.77 -1.21 -12.98
CA LEU A 83 -0.52 -1.91 -13.26
C LEU A 83 -0.47 -2.24 -14.74
N VAL A 84 0.55 -1.75 -15.43
CA VAL A 84 0.78 -2.03 -16.86
C VAL A 84 2.19 -2.57 -17.05
N GLY A 85 2.33 -3.53 -17.93
CA GLY A 85 3.63 -4.10 -18.26
C GLY A 85 3.68 -4.68 -19.68
N SER A 86 4.88 -4.96 -20.13
CA SER A 86 5.19 -5.50 -21.47
C SER A 86 5.02 -7.02 -21.60
N GLY A 87 4.59 -7.69 -20.52
CA GLY A 87 4.30 -9.12 -20.50
C GLY A 87 3.17 -9.46 -19.55
N PRO A 88 2.59 -10.67 -19.66
CA PRO A 88 1.54 -11.13 -18.75
C PRO A 88 1.97 -11.02 -17.29
N SER A 89 1.06 -10.51 -16.46
CA SER A 89 1.29 -10.32 -15.01
C SER A 89 2.45 -9.38 -14.65
N SER A 90 3.03 -8.69 -15.61
CA SER A 90 4.08 -7.69 -15.44
C SER A 90 3.49 -6.32 -15.04
N SER A 91 4.31 -5.45 -14.44
CA SER A 91 3.96 -4.08 -14.05
C SER A 91 5.16 -3.14 -14.19
N ASN A 92 6.01 -3.39 -15.18
CA ASN A 92 7.27 -2.69 -15.39
C ASN A 92 7.14 -1.40 -16.22
N ASP A 93 5.99 -1.13 -16.84
CA ASP A 93 5.77 0.05 -17.68
C ASP A 93 5.07 1.17 -16.91
N LEU A 94 3.99 0.86 -16.16
CA LEU A 94 3.25 1.82 -15.35
C LEU A 94 2.77 1.19 -14.04
N SER A 95 2.90 1.96 -12.96
CA SER A 95 2.24 1.68 -11.67
C SER A 95 1.76 3.01 -11.09
N THR A 96 0.45 3.24 -11.06
CA THR A 96 -0.13 4.52 -10.63
C THR A 96 -1.50 4.34 -10.00
N ASN A 97 -1.92 5.33 -9.20
CA ASN A 97 -3.20 5.31 -8.51
C ASN A 97 -4.20 6.32 -9.08
N THR A 98 -5.49 5.99 -8.97
CA THR A 98 -6.60 6.90 -9.29
C THR A 98 -7.80 6.62 -8.39
N THR A 99 -8.63 7.63 -8.13
CA THR A 99 -9.92 7.49 -7.45
C THR A 99 -11.08 7.27 -8.42
N GLN A 100 -10.81 7.39 -9.73
CA GLN A 100 -11.80 7.19 -10.80
C GLN A 100 -11.86 5.71 -11.21
N THR A 101 -12.90 5.33 -11.94
CA THR A 101 -13.06 4.00 -12.54
C THR A 101 -12.63 3.94 -14.01
N ASN A 102 -11.82 4.90 -14.40
CA ASN A 102 -11.15 4.98 -15.69
C ASN A 102 -9.78 5.63 -15.52
N TYR A 103 -8.90 5.36 -16.47
CA TYR A 103 -7.58 5.99 -16.51
C TYR A 103 -7.08 6.11 -17.94
N THR A 104 -6.54 7.27 -18.27
CA THR A 104 -5.98 7.57 -19.60
C THR A 104 -4.53 7.99 -19.46
N TRP A 105 -3.66 7.39 -20.27
CA TRP A 105 -2.24 7.72 -20.29
C TRP A 105 -1.65 7.52 -21.68
N THR A 106 -0.39 7.92 -21.85
CA THR A 106 0.39 7.70 -23.08
C THR A 106 1.36 6.55 -22.85
N GLU A 107 1.36 5.57 -23.77
CA GLU A 107 2.22 4.39 -23.69
C GLU A 107 3.10 4.29 -24.95
N LYS A 108 4.19 3.53 -24.86
CA LYS A 108 5.10 3.24 -25.97
C LYS A 108 4.47 2.27 -26.96
N ASN A 109 5.01 2.27 -28.19
CA ASN A 109 4.65 1.23 -29.16
C ASN A 109 5.04 -0.16 -28.64
N GLY A 110 4.18 -1.13 -28.88
CA GLY A 110 4.37 -2.50 -28.46
C GLY A 110 3.11 -3.13 -27.88
N LYS A 111 3.26 -4.38 -27.46
CA LYS A 111 2.22 -5.14 -26.79
C LYS A 111 2.31 -4.90 -25.27
N HIS A 112 1.17 -4.62 -24.66
CA HIS A 112 1.05 -4.34 -23.24
C HIS A 112 -0.08 -5.13 -22.58
N TYR A 113 0.05 -5.32 -21.27
CA TYR A 113 -0.90 -6.01 -20.42
C TYR A 113 -1.25 -5.12 -19.24
N ALA A 114 -2.54 -4.99 -18.94
CA ALA A 114 -2.97 -4.15 -17.83
C ALA A 114 -3.90 -4.89 -16.89
N ARG A 115 -3.83 -4.55 -15.60
CA ARG A 115 -4.73 -4.99 -14.52
C ARG A 115 -4.89 -3.88 -13.49
N VAL A 116 -5.97 -3.99 -12.71
CA VAL A 116 -6.29 -3.02 -11.68
C VAL A 116 -6.54 -3.73 -10.37
N GLN A 117 -6.09 -3.14 -9.27
CA GLN A 117 -6.41 -3.54 -7.90
C GLN A 117 -7.19 -2.43 -7.21
N ALA A 118 -8.13 -2.78 -6.36
CA ALA A 118 -8.82 -1.81 -5.50
C ALA A 118 -8.09 -1.68 -4.17
N ARG A 119 -7.98 -0.45 -3.66
CA ARG A 119 -7.44 -0.15 -2.35
C ARG A 119 -8.55 0.09 -1.35
N PHE A 120 -8.42 -0.51 -0.18
CA PHE A 120 -9.31 -0.38 0.97
C PHE A 120 -8.51 0.07 2.21
N ALA A 121 -9.19 0.43 3.28
CA ALA A 121 -8.53 0.75 4.55
C ALA A 121 -7.65 -0.39 5.09
N CYS A 122 -7.97 -1.65 4.76
CA CYS A 122 -7.25 -2.85 5.17
C CYS A 122 -6.20 -3.35 4.16
N GLY A 123 -5.98 -2.66 3.03
CA GLY A 123 -5.00 -3.04 2.02
C GLY A 123 -5.56 -3.12 0.60
N TYR A 124 -4.83 -3.79 -0.28
CA TYR A 124 -5.22 -3.98 -1.67
C TYR A 124 -5.99 -5.28 -1.87
N SER A 125 -6.89 -5.26 -2.84
CA SER A 125 -7.56 -6.46 -3.35
C SER A 125 -6.62 -7.34 -4.21
N GLY A 126 -7.11 -8.50 -4.62
CA GLY A 126 -6.57 -9.19 -5.78
C GLY A 126 -6.69 -8.33 -7.06
N SER A 127 -6.00 -8.73 -8.10
CA SER A 127 -6.09 -8.06 -9.40
C SER A 127 -7.42 -8.38 -10.11
N SER A 128 -7.88 -7.43 -10.92
CA SER A 128 -8.94 -7.64 -11.92
C SER A 128 -8.55 -8.73 -12.94
N ASN A 129 -9.44 -9.00 -13.89
CA ASN A 129 -9.02 -9.63 -15.15
C ASN A 129 -7.90 -8.80 -15.80
N GLU A 130 -6.99 -9.48 -16.50
CA GLU A 130 -5.95 -8.84 -17.30
C GLU A 130 -6.48 -8.56 -18.71
N VAL A 131 -6.13 -7.41 -19.27
CA VAL A 131 -6.42 -7.04 -20.66
C VAL A 131 -5.12 -6.84 -21.42
N GLU A 132 -5.10 -7.31 -22.66
CA GLU A 132 -4.00 -7.12 -23.61
C GLU A 132 -4.38 -6.04 -24.61
N PHE A 133 -3.44 -5.17 -24.99
CA PHE A 133 -3.59 -4.19 -26.07
C PHE A 133 -2.25 -3.95 -26.77
N THR A 134 -2.32 -3.43 -28.01
CA THR A 134 -1.12 -3.12 -28.80
C THR A 134 -1.17 -1.67 -29.25
N ILE A 135 -0.05 -0.98 -29.12
CA ILE A 135 0.22 0.35 -29.64
C ILE A 135 1.08 0.18 -30.88
N GLY A 136 0.64 0.69 -32.01
CA GLY A 136 1.32 0.58 -33.30
C GLY A 136 2.04 1.84 -33.73
#